data_f17a8e072569315147d91782de608cad
#
_entry.id   f17a8e072569315147d91782de608cad
#
_cell.length_a   1.000
_cell.length_b   1.000
_cell.length_c   1.000
_cell.angle_alpha   90.00
_cell.angle_beta   90.00
_cell.angle_gamma   90.00
#
_symmetry.space_group_name_H-M   'P 1'
#
loop_
_entity.id
_entity.type
_entity.pdbx_description
1 polymer ?
#
loop_
_entity_poly.entity_id
_entity_poly.type
_entity_poly.pdbx_seq_one_letter_code
_entity_poly.pdbx_strand_id
1 'polypeptide(L)'
;MKELAIVENDQVTGQGAWDFGAAAEHSLGDAALKTALLRATGKFDIGRQEIMAELPESELVREKARQIKDDVLAHLDTYLARFADSVAAAGGTVHWATTTDEANSIIAQIARERGVKRIVKSKSMVSEETHLNKSLLSEGFQVIETDLGEYILQIADDRPSHIVVPVVHKTKEQITDLFNRAFNKKLSPVPEELTAVARERLREEFCRADMGITGANFAAADTGTIVQVTNEGNGRLSTTWPPVHVVLMGIEKLIPRLADVPVFLKLLARSATGQPLTVYTNLITGPRGHSEGDGAHELHVVLVDNGRTAALESRYREVLRCIRCGACLNTCPVYQTVGGHAYGGVYPGPI
;
A
#
# COMPACT_ATOMS: atom_id res chain seq x y z
N MET A 1 -23.72 -18.14 7.40
CA MET A 1 -22.95 -16.89 7.21
C MET A 1 -23.95 -15.83 6.81
N LYS A 2 -24.20 -14.84 7.67
CA LYS A 2 -25.01 -13.67 7.27
C LYS A 2 -24.15 -12.84 6.34
N GLU A 3 -24.67 -12.54 5.17
CA GLU A 3 -24.13 -11.54 4.25
C GLU A 3 -23.88 -10.24 5.04
N LEU A 4 -22.65 -9.77 5.03
CA LEU A 4 -22.33 -8.44 5.52
C LEU A 4 -22.96 -7.45 4.54
N ALA A 5 -24.04 -6.83 4.97
CA ALA A 5 -24.68 -5.76 4.22
C ALA A 5 -23.70 -4.60 4.08
N ILE A 6 -23.30 -4.28 2.87
CA ILE A 6 -22.51 -3.09 2.55
C ILE A 6 -23.41 -1.89 2.80
N VAL A 7 -23.12 -1.14 3.85
CA VAL A 7 -23.70 0.18 4.04
C VAL A 7 -22.96 1.13 3.10
N GLU A 8 -23.62 1.53 2.02
CA GLU A 8 -23.12 2.52 1.08
C GLU A 8 -22.92 3.86 1.80
N ASN A 9 -21.68 4.17 2.09
CA ASN A 9 -21.29 5.50 2.54
C ASN A 9 -20.90 6.34 1.31
N ASP A 10 -21.91 6.77 0.57
CA ASP A 10 -21.84 7.46 -0.74
C ASP A 10 -21.38 8.91 -0.67
N GLN A 11 -20.63 9.31 0.38
CA GLN A 11 -20.20 10.71 0.52
C GLN A 11 -18.96 11.11 -0.31
N VAL A 12 -18.36 10.22 -1.10
CA VAL A 12 -17.13 10.52 -1.87
C VAL A 12 -17.34 10.58 -3.40
N THR A 13 -18.51 10.19 -3.91
CA THR A 13 -18.82 10.25 -5.37
C THR A 13 -19.88 11.26 -5.76
N GLY A 14 -20.38 12.09 -4.83
CA GLY A 14 -21.31 13.17 -5.11
C GLY A 14 -20.57 14.45 -5.56
N GLN A 15 -21.10 15.15 -6.54
CA GLN A 15 -20.64 16.40 -7.15
C GLN A 15 -20.59 17.62 -6.19
N GLY A 16 -19.98 17.47 -5.02
CA GLY A 16 -19.68 18.54 -4.07
C GLY A 16 -18.19 18.56 -3.78
N ALA A 17 -17.57 19.75 -3.79
CA ALA A 17 -16.20 19.90 -3.31
C ALA A 17 -16.09 19.39 -1.86
N TRP A 18 -15.05 18.60 -1.57
CA TRP A 18 -14.78 18.11 -0.22
C TRP A 18 -14.61 19.32 0.73
N ASP A 19 -15.39 19.39 1.78
CA ASP A 19 -15.28 20.44 2.81
C ASP A 19 -14.32 19.99 3.91
N PHE A 20 -13.04 20.35 3.73
CA PHE A 20 -12.01 20.12 4.76
C PHE A 20 -12.35 20.80 6.09
N GLY A 21 -12.97 21.99 6.08
CA GLY A 21 -13.31 22.73 7.28
C GLY A 21 -14.29 21.96 8.16
N ALA A 22 -15.41 21.54 7.58
CA ALA A 22 -16.42 20.73 8.28
C ALA A 22 -15.86 19.39 8.79
N ALA A 23 -15.05 18.70 7.97
CA ALA A 23 -14.41 17.44 8.34
C ALA A 23 -13.38 17.64 9.47
N ALA A 24 -12.64 18.74 9.47
CA ALA A 24 -11.69 19.08 10.52
C ALA A 24 -12.42 19.42 11.84
N GLU A 25 -13.51 20.19 11.81
CA GLU A 25 -14.33 20.47 13.00
C GLU A 25 -14.85 19.18 13.64
N HIS A 26 -15.34 18.25 12.83
CA HIS A 26 -15.77 16.95 13.33
C HIS A 26 -14.62 16.21 14.05
N SER A 27 -13.45 16.16 13.43
CA SER A 27 -12.26 15.50 13.99
C SER A 27 -11.75 16.17 15.27
N LEU A 28 -11.84 17.51 15.38
CA LEU A 28 -11.46 18.27 16.57
C LEU A 28 -12.30 17.92 17.80
N GLY A 29 -13.56 17.50 17.61
CA GLY A 29 -14.45 17.03 18.66
C GLY A 29 -14.10 15.64 19.21
N ASP A 30 -13.24 14.86 18.51
CA ASP A 30 -12.89 13.49 18.90
C ASP A 30 -11.58 13.44 19.72
N ALA A 31 -11.72 13.43 21.05
CA ALA A 31 -10.60 13.35 21.98
C ALA A 31 -9.83 12.01 21.89
N ALA A 32 -10.51 10.90 21.52
CA ALA A 32 -9.87 9.59 21.36
C ALA A 32 -9.00 9.58 20.13
N LEU A 33 -9.48 10.09 19.01
CA LEU A 33 -8.71 10.28 17.78
C LEU A 33 -7.45 11.11 18.04
N LYS A 34 -7.59 12.27 18.68
CA LYS A 34 -6.46 13.16 19.02
C LYS A 34 -5.40 12.44 19.83
N THR A 35 -5.80 11.67 20.85
CA THR A 35 -4.88 10.91 21.69
C THR A 35 -4.16 9.83 20.91
N ALA A 36 -4.88 9.09 20.06
CA ALA A 36 -4.31 8.04 19.22
C ALA A 36 -3.29 8.60 18.20
N LEU A 37 -3.63 9.70 17.54
CA LEU A 37 -2.76 10.38 16.59
C LEU A 37 -1.48 10.89 17.22
N LEU A 38 -1.57 11.67 18.30
CA LEU A 38 -0.40 12.23 18.98
C LEU A 38 0.54 11.14 19.49
N ARG A 39 0.00 10.05 20.04
CA ARG A 39 0.80 8.91 20.50
C ARG A 39 1.54 8.23 19.36
N ALA A 40 0.85 7.95 18.26
CA ALA A 40 1.44 7.21 17.14
C ALA A 40 2.44 8.07 16.35
N THR A 41 2.05 9.27 15.95
CA THR A 41 2.90 10.18 15.17
C THR A 41 4.12 10.63 15.96
N GLY A 42 3.96 10.94 17.27
CA GLY A 42 5.07 11.30 18.15
C GLY A 42 6.10 10.17 18.26
N LYS A 43 5.63 8.92 18.44
CA LYS A 43 6.53 7.75 18.45
C LYS A 43 7.33 7.60 17.15
N PHE A 44 6.67 7.77 16.01
CA PHE A 44 7.33 7.63 14.71
C PHE A 44 8.29 8.78 14.42
N ASP A 45 7.93 10.01 14.81
CA ASP A 45 8.81 11.16 14.58
C ASP A 45 10.08 11.08 15.46
N ILE A 46 9.95 10.73 16.73
CA ILE A 46 11.10 10.51 17.63
C ILE A 46 11.97 9.37 17.09
N GLY A 47 11.39 8.20 16.80
CA GLY A 47 12.14 7.06 16.27
C GLY A 47 12.84 7.39 14.95
N ARG A 48 12.21 8.21 14.07
CA ARG A 48 12.86 8.71 12.87
C ARG A 48 14.07 9.59 13.17
N GLN A 49 13.97 10.52 14.12
CA GLN A 49 15.08 11.40 14.50
C GLN A 49 16.26 10.58 15.03
N GLU A 50 15.99 9.63 15.94
CA GLU A 50 17.00 8.74 16.53
C GLU A 50 17.72 7.91 15.45
N ILE A 51 16.98 7.18 14.62
CA ILE A 51 17.58 6.28 13.62
C ILE A 51 18.25 7.02 12.47
N MET A 52 17.83 8.25 12.15
CA MET A 52 18.52 9.09 11.16
C MET A 52 19.82 9.64 11.70
N ALA A 53 19.93 9.89 13.00
CA ALA A 53 21.19 10.29 13.64
C ALA A 53 22.26 9.17 13.59
N GLU A 54 21.83 7.89 13.51
CA GLU A 54 22.73 6.75 13.29
C GLU A 54 23.25 6.62 11.83
N LEU A 55 22.78 7.48 10.92
CA LEU A 55 23.21 7.53 9.52
C LEU A 55 23.83 8.90 9.25
N PRO A 56 25.13 9.12 9.56
CA PRO A 56 25.77 10.44 9.44
C PRO A 56 25.68 11.04 8.04
N GLU A 57 25.71 10.18 6.99
CA GLU A 57 25.57 10.56 5.60
C GLU A 57 24.10 10.64 5.10
N SER A 58 23.12 10.72 6.00
CA SER A 58 21.69 10.68 5.64
C SER A 58 21.29 11.70 4.57
N GLU A 59 21.82 12.92 4.63
CA GLU A 59 21.56 13.95 3.63
C GLU A 59 22.18 13.62 2.26
N LEU A 60 23.36 13.01 2.23
CA LEU A 60 23.97 12.54 0.97
C LEU A 60 23.16 11.41 0.35
N VAL A 61 22.63 10.48 1.17
CA VAL A 61 21.77 9.40 0.70
C VAL A 61 20.45 9.96 0.17
N ARG A 62 19.86 10.95 0.84
CA ARG A 62 18.64 11.64 0.37
C ARG A 62 18.87 12.36 -0.96
N GLU A 63 19.99 13.08 -1.06
CA GLU A 63 20.36 13.77 -2.30
C GLU A 63 20.58 12.76 -3.45
N LYS A 64 21.24 11.63 -3.17
CA LYS A 64 21.41 10.56 -4.16
C LYS A 64 20.06 9.97 -4.61
N ALA A 65 19.15 9.70 -3.67
CA ALA A 65 17.81 9.23 -3.99
C ALA A 65 17.03 10.24 -4.86
N ARG A 66 17.15 11.56 -4.55
CA ARG A 66 16.57 12.63 -5.34
C ARG A 66 17.11 12.62 -6.77
N GLN A 67 18.44 12.56 -6.95
CA GLN A 67 19.08 12.52 -8.26
C GLN A 67 18.61 11.31 -9.09
N ILE A 68 18.53 10.13 -8.47
CA ILE A 68 18.02 8.93 -9.14
C ILE A 68 16.57 9.13 -9.59
N LYS A 69 15.71 9.70 -8.73
CA LYS A 69 14.31 9.97 -9.10
C LYS A 69 14.20 11.04 -10.19
N ASP A 70 15.03 12.08 -10.14
CA ASP A 70 15.03 13.12 -11.16
C ASP A 70 15.44 12.57 -12.54
N ASP A 71 16.44 11.71 -12.59
CA ASP A 71 16.85 11.04 -13.82
C ASP A 71 15.73 10.18 -14.41
N VAL A 72 15.06 9.37 -13.56
CA VAL A 72 13.92 8.56 -14.01
C VAL A 72 12.78 9.44 -14.52
N LEU A 73 12.44 10.51 -13.80
CA LEU A 73 11.35 11.40 -14.19
C LEU A 73 11.66 12.23 -15.45
N ALA A 74 12.95 12.50 -15.71
CA ALA A 74 13.37 13.18 -16.93
C ALA A 74 13.34 12.27 -18.18
N HIS A 75 13.42 10.95 -17.99
CA HIS A 75 13.49 9.95 -19.06
C HIS A 75 12.48 8.80 -18.80
N LEU A 76 11.28 9.17 -18.30
CA LEU A 76 10.30 8.20 -17.81
C LEU A 76 9.84 7.22 -18.90
N ASP A 77 9.65 7.66 -20.11
CA ASP A 77 9.31 6.87 -21.28
C ASP A 77 10.36 5.78 -21.56
N THR A 78 11.63 6.15 -21.54
CA THR A 78 12.75 5.23 -21.76
C THR A 78 12.83 4.17 -20.66
N TYR A 79 12.68 4.58 -19.38
CA TYR A 79 12.70 3.65 -18.26
C TYR A 79 11.47 2.75 -18.21
N LEU A 80 10.29 3.24 -18.60
CA LEU A 80 9.07 2.44 -18.73
C LEU A 80 9.21 1.37 -19.81
N ALA A 81 9.71 1.73 -21.00
CA ALA A 81 9.95 0.78 -22.07
C ALA A 81 10.95 -0.31 -21.63
N ARG A 82 12.10 0.10 -21.07
CA ARG A 82 13.10 -0.82 -20.54
C ARG A 82 12.55 -1.75 -19.47
N PHE A 83 11.74 -1.23 -18.55
CA PHE A 83 11.12 -2.04 -17.51
C PHE A 83 10.18 -3.08 -18.09
N ALA A 84 9.33 -2.68 -19.07
CA ALA A 84 8.41 -3.59 -19.73
C ALA A 84 9.16 -4.73 -20.46
N ASP A 85 10.22 -4.40 -21.19
CA ASP A 85 11.08 -5.38 -21.87
C ASP A 85 11.74 -6.35 -20.86
N SER A 86 12.22 -5.81 -19.72
CA SER A 86 12.86 -6.62 -18.68
C SER A 86 11.87 -7.56 -17.99
N VAL A 87 10.64 -7.09 -17.69
CA VAL A 87 9.57 -7.93 -17.13
C VAL A 87 9.20 -9.04 -18.12
N ALA A 88 9.04 -8.71 -19.40
CA ALA A 88 8.72 -9.70 -20.44
C ALA A 88 9.86 -10.73 -20.60
N ALA A 89 11.12 -10.30 -20.60
CA ALA A 89 12.28 -11.19 -20.65
C ALA A 89 12.35 -12.13 -19.44
N ALA A 90 11.86 -11.70 -18.28
CA ALA A 90 11.75 -12.51 -17.06
C ALA A 90 10.49 -13.42 -17.05
N GLY A 91 9.66 -13.41 -18.11
CA GLY A 91 8.44 -14.22 -18.21
C GLY A 91 7.18 -13.59 -17.62
N GLY A 92 7.21 -12.34 -17.18
CA GLY A 92 6.05 -11.60 -16.73
C GLY A 92 5.32 -10.86 -17.85
N THR A 93 4.15 -10.32 -17.55
CA THR A 93 3.33 -9.54 -18.48
C THR A 93 3.09 -8.14 -17.94
N VAL A 94 3.34 -7.10 -18.74
CA VAL A 94 3.07 -5.71 -18.40
C VAL A 94 1.77 -5.25 -19.05
N HIS A 95 0.93 -4.59 -18.27
CA HIS A 95 -0.31 -3.96 -18.70
C HIS A 95 -0.24 -2.45 -18.43
N TRP A 96 -0.81 -1.66 -19.31
CA TRP A 96 -0.81 -0.21 -19.23
C TRP A 96 -2.21 0.28 -18.94
N ALA A 97 -2.34 1.16 -17.97
CA ALA A 97 -3.61 1.77 -17.59
C ALA A 97 -3.45 3.29 -17.46
N THR A 98 -4.24 4.04 -18.20
CA THR A 98 -4.23 5.50 -18.14
C THR A 98 -5.08 6.00 -16.97
N THR A 99 -6.14 5.28 -16.64
CA THR A 99 -7.10 5.62 -15.59
C THR A 99 -7.25 4.53 -14.54
N THR A 100 -7.90 4.86 -13.43
CA THR A 100 -8.26 3.91 -12.37
C THR A 100 -9.18 2.82 -12.87
N ASP A 101 -10.19 3.18 -13.67
CA ASP A 101 -11.18 2.24 -14.20
C ASP A 101 -10.55 1.25 -15.17
N GLU A 102 -9.62 1.72 -16.01
CA GLU A 102 -8.85 0.86 -16.91
C GLU A 102 -7.98 -0.13 -16.13
N ALA A 103 -7.28 0.32 -15.08
CA ALA A 103 -6.49 -0.55 -14.22
C ALA A 103 -7.34 -1.63 -13.55
N ASN A 104 -8.48 -1.24 -12.99
CA ASN A 104 -9.40 -2.18 -12.34
C ASN A 104 -9.98 -3.18 -13.34
N SER A 105 -10.36 -2.73 -14.55
CA SER A 105 -10.88 -3.59 -15.62
C SER A 105 -9.86 -4.62 -16.09
N ILE A 106 -8.58 -4.23 -16.23
CA ILE A 106 -7.49 -5.15 -16.58
C ILE A 106 -7.34 -6.25 -15.50
N ILE A 107 -7.32 -5.86 -14.22
CA ILE A 107 -7.18 -6.82 -13.12
C ILE A 107 -8.38 -7.78 -13.06
N ALA A 108 -9.59 -7.26 -13.20
CA ALA A 108 -10.81 -8.05 -13.22
C ALA A 108 -10.83 -9.01 -14.43
N GLN A 109 -10.35 -8.58 -15.59
CA GLN A 109 -10.21 -9.42 -16.77
C GLN A 109 -9.24 -10.58 -16.53
N ILE A 110 -8.05 -10.30 -15.99
CA ILE A 110 -7.07 -11.34 -15.63
C ILE A 110 -7.72 -12.35 -14.67
N ALA A 111 -8.44 -11.87 -13.66
CA ALA A 111 -9.11 -12.73 -12.70
C ALA A 111 -10.18 -13.62 -13.36
N ARG A 112 -11.02 -13.06 -14.24
CA ARG A 112 -12.05 -13.84 -14.99
C ARG A 112 -11.43 -14.90 -15.89
N GLU A 113 -10.40 -14.55 -16.67
CA GLU A 113 -9.73 -15.47 -17.60
C GLU A 113 -9.06 -16.65 -16.89
N ARG A 114 -8.68 -16.49 -15.62
CA ARG A 114 -8.04 -17.54 -14.78
C ARG A 114 -9.03 -18.23 -13.86
N GLY A 115 -10.33 -17.92 -13.94
CA GLY A 115 -11.35 -18.53 -13.10
C GLY A 115 -11.19 -18.21 -11.61
N VAL A 116 -10.54 -17.09 -11.28
CA VAL A 116 -10.29 -16.63 -9.92
C VAL A 116 -11.62 -16.39 -9.20
N LYS A 117 -11.70 -16.81 -7.96
CA LYS A 117 -12.82 -16.53 -7.06
C LYS A 117 -12.37 -15.79 -5.82
N ARG A 118 -11.19 -16.12 -5.30
CA ARG A 118 -10.65 -15.58 -4.07
C ARG A 118 -9.32 -14.89 -4.30
N ILE A 119 -9.26 -13.64 -3.87
CA ILE A 119 -8.11 -12.76 -4.02
C ILE A 119 -7.62 -12.38 -2.62
N VAL A 120 -6.32 -12.56 -2.37
CA VAL A 120 -5.64 -12.01 -1.20
C VAL A 120 -4.86 -10.77 -1.62
N LYS A 121 -4.99 -9.68 -0.86
CA LYS A 121 -4.36 -8.41 -1.19
C LYS A 121 -3.43 -7.96 -0.07
N SER A 122 -2.17 -7.69 -0.41
CA SER A 122 -1.24 -6.99 0.46
C SER A 122 -1.46 -5.48 0.31
N LYS A 123 -1.23 -4.74 1.39
CA LYS A 123 -1.37 -3.28 1.43
C LYS A 123 -0.79 -2.60 0.21
N SER A 124 -1.60 -1.77 -0.45
CA SER A 124 -1.19 -0.95 -1.57
C SER A 124 -1.97 0.37 -1.60
N MET A 125 -1.26 1.49 -1.51
CA MET A 125 -1.89 2.80 -1.62
C MET A 125 -2.46 3.06 -3.03
N VAL A 126 -1.88 2.44 -4.06
CA VAL A 126 -2.41 2.55 -5.43
C VAL A 126 -3.73 1.80 -5.56
N SER A 127 -3.90 0.66 -4.87
CA SER A 127 -5.19 -0.04 -4.87
C SER A 127 -6.28 0.72 -4.11
N GLU A 128 -5.92 1.49 -3.09
CA GLU A 128 -6.85 2.43 -2.43
C GLU A 128 -7.21 3.59 -3.37
N GLU A 129 -6.22 4.14 -4.08
CA GLU A 129 -6.40 5.21 -5.08
C GLU A 129 -7.37 4.79 -6.20
N THR A 130 -7.29 3.54 -6.65
CA THR A 130 -8.15 3.01 -7.70
C THR A 130 -9.49 2.45 -7.18
N HIS A 131 -9.72 2.45 -5.88
CA HIS A 131 -10.87 1.79 -5.24
C HIS A 131 -11.03 0.32 -5.68
N LEU A 132 -9.89 -0.38 -5.85
CA LEU A 132 -9.83 -1.72 -6.44
C LEU A 132 -10.73 -2.72 -5.72
N ASN A 133 -10.76 -2.71 -4.38
CA ASN A 133 -11.59 -3.63 -3.60
C ASN A 133 -13.08 -3.48 -3.97
N LYS A 134 -13.59 -2.24 -4.02
CA LYS A 134 -14.98 -1.95 -4.39
C LYS A 134 -15.27 -2.47 -5.80
N SER A 135 -14.38 -2.23 -6.75
CA SER A 135 -14.51 -2.69 -8.14
C SER A 135 -14.58 -4.22 -8.22
N LEU A 136 -13.64 -4.93 -7.60
CA LEU A 136 -13.60 -6.40 -7.65
C LEU A 136 -14.78 -7.06 -6.91
N LEU A 137 -15.18 -6.51 -5.76
CA LEU A 137 -16.37 -6.99 -5.02
C LEU A 137 -17.65 -6.82 -5.83
N SER A 138 -17.81 -5.72 -6.57
CA SER A 138 -18.98 -5.49 -7.44
C SER A 138 -19.06 -6.48 -8.60
N GLU A 139 -17.95 -7.09 -9.00
CA GLU A 139 -17.87 -8.14 -10.00
C GLU A 139 -18.00 -9.57 -9.40
N GLY A 140 -18.22 -9.68 -8.10
CA GLY A 140 -18.47 -10.96 -7.41
C GLY A 140 -17.22 -11.70 -6.95
N PHE A 141 -16.02 -11.09 -7.03
CA PHE A 141 -14.82 -11.66 -6.46
C PHE A 141 -14.81 -11.52 -4.93
N GLN A 142 -14.20 -12.48 -4.23
CA GLN A 142 -13.93 -12.37 -2.81
C GLN A 142 -12.54 -11.73 -2.65
N VAL A 143 -12.47 -10.56 -2.02
CA VAL A 143 -11.20 -9.84 -1.79
C VAL A 143 -10.93 -9.77 -0.30
N ILE A 144 -9.78 -10.25 0.13
CA ILE A 144 -9.35 -10.30 1.52
C ILE A 144 -8.06 -9.48 1.69
N GLU A 145 -8.14 -8.45 2.53
CA GLU A 145 -6.97 -7.72 2.98
C GLU A 145 -6.11 -8.59 3.91
N THR A 146 -4.81 -8.56 3.75
CA THR A 146 -3.90 -9.44 4.48
C THR A 146 -2.93 -8.71 5.40
N ASP A 147 -2.77 -7.40 5.26
CA ASP A 147 -2.13 -6.55 6.26
C ASP A 147 -3.07 -6.40 7.45
N LEU A 148 -2.56 -6.51 8.68
CA LEU A 148 -3.41 -6.48 9.87
C LEU A 148 -4.23 -5.19 9.97
N GLY A 149 -3.64 -4.06 9.63
CA GLY A 149 -4.33 -2.76 9.68
C GLY A 149 -5.47 -2.68 8.67
N GLU A 150 -5.22 -3.03 7.41
CA GLU A 150 -6.25 -3.08 6.37
C GLU A 150 -7.30 -4.14 6.64
N TYR A 151 -6.93 -5.30 7.20
CA TYR A 151 -7.88 -6.33 7.58
C TYR A 151 -8.85 -5.85 8.67
N ILE A 152 -8.34 -5.12 9.67
CA ILE A 152 -9.17 -4.47 10.70
C ILE A 152 -10.13 -3.47 10.07
N LEU A 153 -9.65 -2.64 9.13
CA LEU A 153 -10.48 -1.67 8.42
C LEU A 153 -11.53 -2.35 7.55
N GLN A 154 -11.18 -3.43 6.86
CA GLN A 154 -12.13 -4.21 6.06
C GLN A 154 -13.26 -4.79 6.94
N ILE A 155 -12.94 -5.32 8.12
CA ILE A 155 -13.96 -5.80 9.07
C ILE A 155 -14.80 -4.66 9.63
N ALA A 156 -14.20 -3.49 9.80
CA ALA A 156 -14.87 -2.30 10.33
C ALA A 156 -15.69 -1.53 9.29
N ASP A 157 -15.61 -1.90 8.01
CA ASP A 157 -16.13 -1.12 6.88
C ASP A 157 -15.64 0.34 6.93
N ASP A 158 -14.33 0.51 7.11
CA ASP A 158 -13.68 1.80 7.32
C ASP A 158 -12.50 1.96 6.33
N ARG A 159 -11.98 3.17 6.23
CA ARG A 159 -10.89 3.50 5.28
C ARG A 159 -9.59 3.86 6.01
N PRO A 160 -8.44 3.71 5.32
CA PRO A 160 -7.14 4.09 5.90
C PRO A 160 -7.08 5.57 6.28
N SER A 161 -6.56 5.85 7.48
CA SER A 161 -6.31 7.22 7.96
C SER A 161 -4.85 7.65 7.80
N HIS A 162 -3.93 6.70 7.57
CA HIS A 162 -2.49 6.95 7.39
C HIS A 162 -1.91 6.02 6.33
N ILE A 163 -1.01 6.53 5.49
CA ILE A 163 -0.44 5.75 4.37
C ILE A 163 0.48 4.60 4.79
N VAL A 164 1.02 4.60 6.02
CA VAL A 164 1.89 3.53 6.55
C VAL A 164 1.18 2.73 7.63
N VAL A 165 0.45 3.39 8.54
CA VAL A 165 -0.26 2.75 9.65
C VAL A 165 -1.75 3.04 9.52
N PRO A 166 -2.47 2.29 8.70
CA PRO A 166 -3.82 2.65 8.22
C PRO A 166 -4.85 2.80 9.34
N VAL A 167 -4.72 2.01 10.41
CA VAL A 167 -5.67 1.91 11.53
C VAL A 167 -5.28 2.78 12.74
N VAL A 168 -4.40 3.78 12.54
CA VAL A 168 -3.86 4.64 13.60
C VAL A 168 -4.93 5.39 14.43
N HIS A 169 -6.11 5.55 13.88
CA HIS A 169 -7.25 6.23 14.50
C HIS A 169 -8.10 5.36 15.43
N LYS A 170 -7.82 4.04 15.50
CA LYS A 170 -8.53 3.10 16.39
C LYS A 170 -7.69 2.71 17.59
N THR A 171 -8.34 2.58 18.74
CA THR A 171 -7.71 2.04 19.95
C THR A 171 -7.76 0.50 19.94
N LYS A 172 -6.90 -0.15 20.74
CA LYS A 172 -6.92 -1.60 20.88
C LYS A 172 -8.24 -2.12 21.49
N GLU A 173 -8.89 -1.34 22.32
CA GLU A 173 -10.20 -1.65 22.90
C GLU A 173 -11.27 -1.69 21.79
N GLN A 174 -11.30 -0.68 20.92
CA GLN A 174 -12.21 -0.64 19.75
C GLN A 174 -11.97 -1.83 18.80
N ILE A 175 -10.70 -2.20 18.58
CA ILE A 175 -10.35 -3.37 17.76
C ILE A 175 -10.82 -4.65 18.44
N THR A 176 -10.67 -4.76 19.77
CA THR A 176 -11.15 -5.92 20.55
C THR A 176 -12.66 -6.09 20.40
N ASP A 177 -13.43 -5.01 20.57
CA ASP A 177 -14.88 -5.04 20.42
C ASP A 177 -15.30 -5.42 19.00
N LEU A 178 -14.58 -4.92 18.00
CA LEU A 178 -14.78 -5.26 16.60
C LEU A 178 -14.57 -6.76 16.36
N PHE A 179 -13.45 -7.32 16.80
CA PHE A 179 -13.13 -8.74 16.65
C PHE A 179 -14.09 -9.65 17.42
N ASN A 180 -14.50 -9.25 18.64
CA ASN A 180 -15.49 -9.97 19.42
C ASN A 180 -16.81 -10.11 18.67
N ARG A 181 -17.27 -9.03 18.04
CA ARG A 181 -18.50 -9.04 17.22
C ARG A 181 -18.31 -9.85 15.93
N ALA A 182 -17.24 -9.61 15.18
CA ALA A 182 -17.00 -10.23 13.89
C ALA A 182 -16.79 -11.75 13.97
N PHE A 183 -16.11 -12.20 15.02
CA PHE A 183 -15.70 -13.61 15.16
C PHE A 183 -16.50 -14.37 16.23
N ASN A 184 -17.45 -13.72 16.89
CA ASN A 184 -18.20 -14.29 18.03
C ASN A 184 -17.29 -14.90 19.10
N LYS A 185 -16.25 -14.15 19.48
CA LYS A 185 -15.26 -14.52 20.51
C LYS A 185 -15.37 -13.58 21.72
N LYS A 186 -14.68 -13.93 22.82
CA LYS A 186 -14.48 -13.10 23.99
C LYS A 186 -12.97 -12.91 24.18
N LEU A 187 -12.42 -11.90 23.48
CA LEU A 187 -11.00 -11.56 23.49
C LEU A 187 -10.74 -10.41 24.47
N SER A 188 -9.53 -10.36 24.98
CA SER A 188 -9.02 -9.25 25.79
C SER A 188 -8.30 -8.22 24.90
N PRO A 189 -8.12 -6.96 25.34
CA PRO A 189 -7.38 -5.94 24.57
C PRO A 189 -5.86 -6.15 24.66
N VAL A 190 -5.43 -7.41 24.43
CA VAL A 190 -4.04 -7.86 24.39
C VAL A 190 -3.64 -8.05 22.93
N PRO A 191 -2.65 -7.28 22.42
CA PRO A 191 -2.28 -7.31 21.00
C PRO A 191 -1.92 -8.70 20.48
N GLU A 192 -1.28 -9.51 21.29
CA GLU A 192 -0.86 -10.88 20.94
C GLU A 192 -2.07 -11.79 20.70
N GLU A 193 -3.10 -11.67 21.52
CA GLU A 193 -4.34 -12.44 21.38
C GLU A 193 -5.11 -12.04 20.12
N LEU A 194 -5.25 -10.73 19.89
CA LEU A 194 -5.90 -10.20 18.69
C LEU A 194 -5.15 -10.62 17.40
N THR A 195 -3.83 -10.51 17.43
CA THR A 195 -2.98 -10.91 16.30
C THR A 195 -3.04 -12.41 16.02
N ALA A 196 -3.14 -13.24 17.06
CA ALA A 196 -3.28 -14.68 16.90
C ALA A 196 -4.58 -15.05 16.19
N VAL A 197 -5.69 -14.40 16.53
CA VAL A 197 -6.98 -14.59 15.83
C VAL A 197 -6.92 -14.16 14.37
N ALA A 198 -6.35 -13.00 14.08
CA ALA A 198 -6.18 -12.55 12.71
C ALA A 198 -5.30 -13.53 11.90
N ARG A 199 -4.18 -14.00 12.48
CA ARG A 199 -3.29 -14.98 11.86
C ARG A 199 -4.01 -16.30 11.53
N GLU A 200 -4.81 -16.82 12.45
CA GLU A 200 -5.61 -18.04 12.23
C GLU A 200 -6.54 -17.88 11.02
N ARG A 201 -7.26 -16.77 10.97
CA ARG A 201 -8.22 -16.47 9.90
C ARG A 201 -7.53 -16.25 8.55
N LEU A 202 -6.51 -15.41 8.52
CA LEU A 202 -5.80 -15.09 7.29
C LEU A 202 -5.05 -16.29 6.71
N ARG A 203 -4.57 -17.21 7.56
CA ARG A 203 -3.92 -18.44 7.10
C ARG A 203 -4.83 -19.26 6.21
N GLU A 204 -6.11 -19.42 6.59
CA GLU A 204 -7.10 -20.13 5.76
C GLU A 204 -7.32 -19.42 4.43
N GLU A 205 -7.35 -18.09 4.44
CA GLU A 205 -7.55 -17.30 3.22
C GLU A 205 -6.37 -17.42 2.26
N PHE A 206 -5.13 -17.37 2.76
CA PHE A 206 -3.95 -17.63 1.93
C PHE A 206 -3.99 -19.01 1.29
N CYS A 207 -4.35 -20.07 2.05
CA CYS A 207 -4.39 -21.43 1.53
C CYS A 207 -5.43 -21.64 0.42
N ARG A 208 -6.43 -20.76 0.33
CA ARG A 208 -7.53 -20.85 -0.64
C ARG A 208 -7.45 -19.79 -1.73
N ALA A 209 -6.43 -18.96 -1.71
CA ALA A 209 -6.31 -17.87 -2.67
C ALA A 209 -5.96 -18.35 -4.07
N ASP A 210 -6.69 -17.86 -5.05
CA ASP A 210 -6.45 -18.10 -6.47
C ASP A 210 -5.55 -17.02 -7.08
N MET A 211 -5.57 -15.80 -6.52
CA MET A 211 -4.79 -14.66 -6.97
C MET A 211 -4.27 -13.87 -5.77
N GLY A 212 -3.02 -13.40 -5.88
CA GLY A 212 -2.45 -12.42 -4.96
C GLY A 212 -2.29 -11.06 -5.65
N ILE A 213 -2.73 -9.99 -4.99
CA ILE A 213 -2.52 -8.62 -5.48
C ILE A 213 -1.62 -7.87 -4.53
N THR A 214 -0.61 -7.20 -5.08
CA THR A 214 0.31 -6.37 -4.29
C THR A 214 0.55 -5.02 -4.96
N GLY A 215 1.10 -4.09 -4.18
CA GLY A 215 1.75 -2.90 -4.73
C GLY A 215 3.25 -3.14 -4.91
N ALA A 216 3.95 -2.08 -5.33
CA ALA A 216 5.40 -2.00 -5.35
C ALA A 216 5.87 -0.77 -4.56
N ASN A 217 6.94 -0.91 -3.77
CA ASN A 217 7.64 0.24 -3.23
C ASN A 217 8.52 0.86 -4.30
N PHE A 218 9.24 0.03 -5.04
CA PHE A 218 10.06 0.40 -6.20
C PHE A 218 10.01 -0.70 -7.24
N ALA A 219 10.41 -0.37 -8.49
CA ALA A 219 10.60 -1.33 -9.56
C ALA A 219 11.86 -0.99 -10.36
N ALA A 220 12.77 -1.94 -10.50
CA ALA A 220 14.05 -1.75 -11.17
C ALA A 220 13.92 -1.97 -12.68
N ALA A 221 14.21 -0.91 -13.46
CA ALA A 221 14.02 -0.94 -14.91
C ALA A 221 14.98 -1.90 -15.64
N ASP A 222 16.19 -2.10 -15.11
CA ASP A 222 17.19 -2.93 -15.72
C ASP A 222 16.93 -4.45 -15.64
N THR A 223 16.14 -4.88 -14.66
CA THR A 223 15.90 -6.30 -14.37
C THR A 223 14.43 -6.69 -14.38
N GLY A 224 13.50 -5.73 -14.44
CA GLY A 224 12.07 -5.99 -14.26
C GLY A 224 11.69 -6.37 -12.82
N THR A 225 12.61 -6.18 -11.85
CA THR A 225 12.41 -6.62 -10.47
C THR A 225 11.48 -5.68 -9.70
N ILE A 226 10.44 -6.23 -9.13
CA ILE A 226 9.55 -5.55 -8.17
C ILE A 226 10.17 -5.63 -6.78
N VAL A 227 10.26 -4.49 -6.11
CA VAL A 227 10.73 -4.39 -4.72
C VAL A 227 9.56 -4.11 -3.81
N GLN A 228 9.31 -5.01 -2.88
CA GLN A 228 8.29 -4.89 -1.86
C GLN A 228 8.92 -4.98 -0.47
N VAL A 229 8.64 -4.01 0.39
CA VAL A 229 9.08 -4.01 1.78
C VAL A 229 7.89 -4.14 2.72
N THR A 230 8.02 -4.94 3.76
CA THR A 230 6.98 -5.15 4.76
C THR A 230 7.57 -5.62 6.09
N ASN A 231 6.86 -5.35 7.19
CA ASN A 231 7.19 -5.90 8.50
C ASN A 231 6.41 -7.19 8.82
N GLU A 232 5.48 -7.57 7.94
CA GLU A 232 4.63 -8.75 8.09
C GLU A 232 4.92 -9.77 6.98
N GLY A 233 4.64 -11.04 7.24
CA GLY A 233 4.81 -12.11 6.25
C GLY A 233 3.74 -12.12 5.14
N ASN A 234 2.69 -11.31 5.27
CA ASN A 234 1.55 -11.22 4.35
C ASN A 234 1.96 -10.89 2.92
N GLY A 235 2.86 -9.91 2.74
CA GLY A 235 3.36 -9.54 1.42
C GLY A 235 4.00 -10.71 0.70
N ARG A 236 4.88 -11.46 1.40
CA ARG A 236 5.50 -12.66 0.84
C ARG A 236 4.48 -13.75 0.51
N LEU A 237 3.54 -14.03 1.43
CA LEU A 237 2.51 -15.03 1.18
C LEU A 237 1.61 -14.67 0.00
N SER A 238 1.25 -13.39 -0.15
CA SER A 238 0.45 -12.92 -1.29
C SER A 238 1.17 -13.03 -2.64
N THR A 239 2.51 -13.05 -2.66
CA THR A 239 3.30 -13.15 -3.89
C THR A 239 3.70 -14.57 -4.26
N THR A 240 3.73 -15.49 -3.29
CA THR A 240 4.31 -16.82 -3.49
C THR A 240 3.29 -17.95 -3.44
N TRP A 241 2.20 -17.79 -2.68
CA TRP A 241 1.22 -18.87 -2.49
C TRP A 241 0.20 -18.97 -3.63
N PRO A 242 -0.48 -17.89 -4.05
CA PRO A 242 -1.44 -17.94 -5.15
C PRO A 242 -0.75 -18.23 -6.49
N PRO A 243 -1.40 -18.96 -7.40
CA PRO A 243 -0.83 -19.26 -8.72
C PRO A 243 -0.69 -18.03 -9.62
N VAL A 244 -1.49 -16.99 -9.39
CA VAL A 244 -1.45 -15.73 -10.16
C VAL A 244 -1.07 -14.58 -9.23
N HIS A 245 -0.02 -13.84 -9.59
CA HIS A 245 0.39 -12.63 -8.88
C HIS A 245 0.19 -11.41 -9.77
N VAL A 246 -0.56 -10.42 -9.27
CA VAL A 246 -0.77 -9.13 -9.93
C VAL A 246 -0.14 -8.03 -9.09
N VAL A 247 0.72 -7.22 -9.70
CA VAL A 247 1.31 -6.02 -9.10
C VAL A 247 0.62 -4.80 -9.67
N LEU A 248 -0.02 -3.99 -8.83
CA LEU A 248 -0.60 -2.70 -9.22
C LEU A 248 0.30 -1.58 -8.72
N MET A 249 0.87 -0.80 -9.63
CA MET A 249 1.83 0.25 -9.27
C MET A 249 1.73 1.48 -10.17
N GLY A 250 2.00 2.64 -9.59
CA GLY A 250 2.14 3.88 -10.37
C GLY A 250 3.45 3.92 -11.15
N ILE A 251 3.42 4.55 -12.33
CA ILE A 251 4.59 4.69 -13.22
C ILE A 251 5.79 5.38 -12.54
N GLU A 252 5.54 6.20 -11.52
CA GLU A 252 6.55 6.89 -10.75
C GLU A 252 7.39 6.00 -9.82
N LYS A 253 7.03 4.71 -9.68
CA LYS A 253 7.75 3.77 -8.78
C LYS A 253 9.06 3.25 -9.36
N LEU A 254 9.35 3.56 -10.62
CA LEU A 254 10.56 3.10 -11.27
C LEU A 254 11.83 3.70 -10.64
N ILE A 255 12.86 2.86 -10.65
CA ILE A 255 14.26 3.20 -10.42
C ILE A 255 15.11 2.61 -11.54
N PRO A 256 16.27 3.20 -11.89
CA PRO A 256 17.04 2.79 -13.05
C PRO A 256 17.56 1.35 -12.98
N ARG A 257 18.09 0.95 -11.80
CA ARG A 257 18.83 -0.30 -11.63
C ARG A 257 18.51 -0.95 -10.29
N LEU A 258 18.57 -2.27 -10.26
CA LEU A 258 18.46 -3.05 -9.02
C LEU A 258 19.55 -2.63 -8.00
N ALA A 259 20.75 -2.27 -8.48
CA ALA A 259 21.85 -1.76 -7.65
C ALA A 259 21.53 -0.43 -6.94
N ASP A 260 20.50 0.31 -7.36
CA ASP A 260 20.08 1.57 -6.72
C ASP A 260 19.09 1.34 -5.56
N VAL A 261 18.50 0.14 -5.43
CA VAL A 261 17.56 -0.23 -4.35
C VAL A 261 18.08 0.08 -2.95
N PRO A 262 19.35 -0.24 -2.59
CA PRO A 262 19.88 0.02 -1.26
C PRO A 262 19.80 1.50 -0.83
N VAL A 263 19.88 2.44 -1.76
CA VAL A 263 19.75 3.88 -1.49
C VAL A 263 18.38 4.18 -0.90
N PHE A 264 17.33 3.63 -1.49
CA PHE A 264 15.95 3.82 -1.06
C PHE A 264 15.62 3.04 0.20
N LEU A 265 16.13 1.81 0.36
CA LEU A 265 15.93 1.01 1.56
C LEU A 265 16.53 1.67 2.80
N LYS A 266 17.69 2.33 2.68
CA LYS A 266 18.30 3.13 3.76
C LYS A 266 17.39 4.25 4.25
N LEU A 267 16.53 4.79 3.39
CA LEU A 267 15.66 5.93 3.70
C LEU A 267 14.25 5.52 4.13
N LEU A 268 13.68 4.51 3.46
CA LEU A 268 12.25 4.25 3.54
C LEU A 268 11.80 3.87 4.96
N ALA A 269 12.36 2.80 5.54
CA ALA A 269 11.98 2.33 6.86
C ALA A 269 12.39 3.31 7.98
N ARG A 270 13.56 3.94 7.84
CA ARG A 270 14.00 4.99 8.76
C ARG A 270 13.03 6.16 8.80
N SER A 271 12.58 6.61 7.63
CA SER A 271 11.64 7.73 7.53
C SER A 271 10.23 7.36 7.96
N ALA A 272 9.80 6.11 7.75
CA ALA A 272 8.43 5.67 7.98
C ALA A 272 8.14 5.35 9.44
N THR A 273 8.96 4.48 10.04
CA THR A 273 8.69 3.85 11.34
C THR A 273 9.87 3.91 12.32
N GLY A 274 10.96 4.59 11.95
CA GLY A 274 12.16 4.65 12.79
C GLY A 274 12.92 3.32 12.86
N GLN A 275 12.87 2.50 11.80
CA GLN A 275 13.58 1.23 11.71
C GLN A 275 14.76 1.34 10.74
N PRO A 276 15.92 0.68 11.00
CA PRO A 276 17.04 0.69 10.07
C PRO A 276 16.68 0.05 8.71
N LEU A 277 15.91 -1.03 8.73
CA LEU A 277 15.31 -1.73 7.59
C LEU A 277 13.98 -2.35 8.02
N THR A 278 13.14 -2.71 7.05
CA THR A 278 11.96 -3.56 7.28
C THR A 278 12.38 -5.00 7.56
N VAL A 279 11.49 -5.77 8.19
CA VAL A 279 11.73 -7.19 8.49
C VAL A 279 11.93 -8.00 7.20
N TYR A 280 11.14 -7.71 6.17
CA TYR A 280 11.23 -8.36 4.87
C TYR A 280 11.46 -7.35 3.76
N THR A 281 12.37 -7.70 2.86
CA THR A 281 12.55 -7.04 1.56
C THR A 281 12.44 -8.13 0.49
N ASN A 282 11.33 -8.15 -0.23
CA ASN A 282 11.09 -9.10 -1.31
C ASN A 282 11.53 -8.49 -2.64
N LEU A 283 12.33 -9.24 -3.38
CA LEU A 283 12.74 -8.93 -4.75
C LEU A 283 12.11 -9.99 -5.65
N ILE A 284 11.17 -9.57 -6.50
CA ILE A 284 10.35 -10.46 -7.31
C ILE A 284 10.69 -10.18 -8.78
N THR A 285 11.34 -11.16 -9.43
CA THR A 285 11.76 -11.05 -10.83
C THR A 285 11.13 -12.18 -11.62
N GLY A 286 10.04 -11.87 -12.34
CA GLY A 286 9.29 -12.86 -13.11
C GLY A 286 8.43 -13.82 -12.26
N PRO A 287 7.67 -14.71 -12.91
CA PRO A 287 7.00 -15.84 -12.28
C PRO A 287 8.01 -16.92 -11.88
N ARG A 288 7.58 -17.94 -11.13
CA ARG A 288 8.45 -19.06 -10.75
C ARG A 288 8.99 -19.80 -11.96
N GLY A 289 10.25 -20.21 -11.89
CA GLY A 289 10.86 -21.11 -12.88
C GLY A 289 10.34 -22.54 -12.79
N HIS A 290 10.50 -23.32 -13.86
CA HIS A 290 10.01 -24.70 -13.93
C HIS A 290 10.57 -25.63 -12.84
N SER A 291 11.76 -25.33 -12.32
CA SER A 291 12.43 -26.12 -11.26
C SER A 291 12.15 -25.62 -9.84
N GLU A 292 11.42 -24.53 -9.68
CA GLU A 292 11.12 -23.93 -8.38
C GLU A 292 9.86 -24.55 -7.79
N GLY A 293 9.89 -24.82 -6.47
CA GLY A 293 8.79 -25.49 -5.76
C GLY A 293 7.68 -24.55 -5.30
N ASP A 294 7.99 -23.25 -5.17
CA ASP A 294 7.05 -22.20 -4.72
C ASP A 294 7.11 -20.97 -5.63
N GLY A 295 6.14 -20.06 -5.47
CA GLY A 295 5.99 -18.87 -6.28
C GLY A 295 4.81 -18.92 -7.24
N ALA A 296 4.35 -17.77 -7.69
CA ALA A 296 3.26 -17.63 -8.63
C ALA A 296 3.67 -18.18 -10.02
N HIS A 297 2.73 -18.82 -10.72
CA HIS A 297 2.95 -19.32 -12.08
C HIS A 297 2.92 -18.21 -13.12
N GLU A 298 2.17 -17.15 -12.82
CA GLU A 298 2.01 -15.99 -13.67
C GLU A 298 2.27 -14.72 -12.87
N LEU A 299 3.00 -13.77 -13.47
CA LEU A 299 3.23 -12.44 -12.95
C LEU A 299 2.68 -11.41 -13.94
N HIS A 300 1.74 -10.61 -13.47
CA HIS A 300 1.19 -9.47 -14.21
C HIS A 300 1.54 -8.17 -13.49
N VAL A 301 2.05 -7.18 -14.22
CA VAL A 301 2.35 -5.84 -13.68
C VAL A 301 1.44 -4.83 -14.37
N VAL A 302 0.55 -4.21 -13.61
CA VAL A 302 -0.35 -3.16 -14.08
C VAL A 302 0.26 -1.81 -13.72
N LEU A 303 0.73 -1.09 -14.73
CA LEU A 303 1.31 0.25 -14.64
C LEU A 303 0.19 1.28 -14.77
N VAL A 304 0.04 2.16 -13.77
CA VAL A 304 -1.03 3.15 -13.74
C VAL A 304 -0.47 4.56 -13.86
N ASP A 305 -0.97 5.31 -14.83
CA ASP A 305 -0.70 6.76 -14.92
C ASP A 305 -1.57 7.54 -13.93
N ASN A 306 -2.87 7.51 -14.07
CA ASN A 306 -3.85 8.24 -13.26
C ASN A 306 -3.41 9.66 -12.90
N GLY A 307 -3.03 10.45 -13.92
CA GLY A 307 -2.62 11.85 -13.80
C GLY A 307 -1.15 12.08 -13.41
N ARG A 308 -0.31 11.04 -13.31
CA ARG A 308 1.12 11.18 -13.00
C ARG A 308 1.87 11.88 -14.13
N THR A 309 1.52 11.61 -15.38
CA THR A 309 2.07 12.33 -16.55
C THR A 309 1.69 13.81 -16.51
N ALA A 310 0.45 14.14 -16.20
CA ALA A 310 0.02 15.53 -16.03
C ALA A 310 0.75 16.23 -14.87
N ALA A 311 0.98 15.52 -13.76
CA ALA A 311 1.78 16.04 -12.65
C ALA A 311 3.25 16.26 -13.07
N LEU A 312 3.82 15.36 -13.88
CA LEU A 312 5.19 15.47 -14.40
C LEU A 312 5.38 16.71 -15.28
N GLU A 313 4.39 17.07 -16.08
CA GLU A 313 4.38 18.24 -16.95
C GLU A 313 4.10 19.55 -16.21
N SER A 314 3.62 19.46 -14.97
CA SER A 314 3.22 20.62 -14.17
C SER A 314 4.38 21.17 -13.33
N ARG A 315 4.13 22.36 -12.72
CA ARG A 315 5.02 22.93 -11.70
C ARG A 315 5.15 22.05 -10.43
N TYR A 316 4.29 21.05 -10.26
CA TYR A 316 4.25 20.17 -9.11
C TYR A 316 4.96 18.82 -9.36
N ARG A 317 5.73 18.70 -10.43
CA ARG A 317 6.45 17.47 -10.82
C ARG A 317 7.24 16.82 -9.67
N GLU A 318 7.71 17.59 -8.72
CA GLU A 318 8.49 17.10 -7.59
C GLU A 318 7.71 16.15 -6.67
N VAL A 319 6.37 16.19 -6.69
CA VAL A 319 5.53 15.26 -5.93
C VAL A 319 5.80 13.80 -6.32
N LEU A 320 6.22 13.55 -7.57
CA LEU A 320 6.54 12.21 -8.07
C LEU A 320 7.86 11.64 -7.54
N ARG A 321 8.69 12.45 -6.87
CA ARG A 321 9.86 11.97 -6.10
C ARG A 321 9.45 11.26 -4.82
N CYS A 322 8.19 11.40 -4.39
CA CYS A 322 7.70 10.86 -3.12
C CYS A 322 7.78 9.33 -3.08
N ILE A 323 8.51 8.79 -2.08
CA ILE A 323 8.64 7.35 -1.85
C ILE A 323 7.55 6.77 -0.93
N ARG A 324 6.55 7.57 -0.56
CA ARG A 324 5.40 7.18 0.28
C ARG A 324 5.81 6.69 1.68
N CYS A 325 6.85 7.27 2.29
CA CYS A 325 7.30 6.90 3.64
C CYS A 325 6.39 7.41 4.77
N GLY A 326 5.53 8.40 4.54
CA GLY A 326 4.62 8.94 5.56
C GLY A 326 5.26 9.87 6.60
N ALA A 327 6.55 10.17 6.53
CA ALA A 327 7.23 11.04 7.49
C ALA A 327 6.59 12.43 7.60
N CYS A 328 6.14 13.00 6.48
CA CYS A 328 5.46 14.29 6.45
C CYS A 328 4.14 14.30 7.24
N LEU A 329 3.44 13.18 7.33
CA LEU A 329 2.22 13.03 8.15
C LEU A 329 2.57 13.04 9.63
N ASN A 330 3.64 12.31 10.00
CA ASN A 330 4.07 12.18 11.38
C ASN A 330 4.51 13.52 12.01
N THR A 331 5.04 14.44 11.19
CA THR A 331 5.54 15.75 11.64
C THR A 331 4.54 16.89 11.40
N CYS A 332 3.48 16.68 10.61
CA CYS A 332 2.53 17.73 10.27
C CYS A 332 1.59 18.05 11.44
N PRO A 333 1.60 19.27 11.98
CA PRO A 333 0.72 19.65 13.10
C PRO A 333 -0.78 19.58 12.73
N VAL A 334 -1.12 19.82 11.45
CA VAL A 334 -2.51 19.71 10.99
C VAL A 334 -2.93 18.25 11.01
N TYR A 335 -2.13 17.35 10.43
CA TYR A 335 -2.43 15.92 10.43
C TYR A 335 -2.51 15.34 11.85
N GLN A 336 -1.58 15.73 12.75
CA GLN A 336 -1.58 15.32 14.16
C GLN A 336 -2.84 15.75 14.92
N THR A 337 -3.52 16.79 14.41
CA THR A 337 -4.70 17.37 15.05
C THR A 337 -6.00 16.77 14.50
N VAL A 338 -6.14 16.62 13.17
CA VAL A 338 -7.41 16.26 12.52
C VAL A 338 -7.38 14.85 11.87
N GLY A 339 -6.22 14.22 11.76
CA GLY A 339 -6.07 12.90 11.14
C GLY A 339 -6.26 12.90 9.62
N GLY A 340 -6.11 11.70 9.01
CA GLY A 340 -6.15 11.55 7.57
C GLY A 340 -7.53 11.71 6.95
N HIS A 341 -8.57 11.30 7.66
CA HIS A 341 -9.94 11.32 7.13
C HIS A 341 -10.43 12.72 6.81
N ALA A 342 -9.96 13.74 7.56
CA ALA A 342 -10.31 15.14 7.31
C ALA A 342 -9.88 15.64 5.92
N TYR A 343 -8.84 15.04 5.32
CA TYR A 343 -8.36 15.43 3.99
C TYR A 343 -9.23 14.93 2.83
N GLY A 344 -10.10 13.94 3.06
CA GLY A 344 -11.02 13.42 2.05
C GLY A 344 -10.39 12.52 0.99
N GLY A 345 -9.11 12.61 0.75
CA GLY A 345 -8.38 11.83 -0.25
C GLY A 345 -7.62 10.64 0.34
N VAL A 346 -7.15 9.75 -0.53
CA VAL A 346 -6.36 8.57 -0.17
C VAL A 346 -4.95 8.94 0.30
N TYR A 347 -4.41 10.06 -0.19
CA TYR A 347 -3.12 10.60 0.19
C TYR A 347 -3.31 11.85 1.06
N PRO A 348 -3.51 11.69 2.38
CA PRO A 348 -3.67 12.82 3.29
C PRO A 348 -2.33 13.52 3.55
N GLY A 349 -2.38 14.76 4.02
CA GLY A 349 -1.22 15.51 4.49
C GLY A 349 -0.61 16.47 3.47
N PRO A 350 0.66 16.88 3.69
CA PRO A 350 1.27 18.00 2.95
C PRO A 350 1.69 17.70 1.51
N ILE A 351 1.62 16.46 1.06
CA ILE A 351 2.05 16.05 -0.30
C ILE A 351 0.89 15.46 -1.07
#